data_5fd61189b8f0354875c13a1a9dc98861
#
_entry.id   5fd61189b8f0354875c13a1a9dc98861
#
_cell.length_a   1.000
_cell.length_b   1.000
_cell.length_c   1.000
_cell.angle_alpha   90.00
_cell.angle_beta   90.00
_cell.angle_gamma   90.00
#
_symmetry.space_group_name_H-M   'P 1'
#
loop_
_entity.id
_entity.type
_entity.pdbx_description
1 polymer ?
#
loop_
_entity_poly.entity_id
_entity_poly.type
_entity_poly.pdbx_seq_one_letter_code
_entity_poly.pdbx_strand_id
1 'polypeptide(L)'
;MNEMVRNFTGDAYDITDEYGVQMSLRLLDHMRARLIGYQEQTGNLYNLEATPAEGTTYRFAKEDKKHFPDILQAGFGDNIYYTNSSQIPVDHTEDPFEALELQNRLQCKYTGGTVLHLYMNEKLSSSEACKRFIRKVLGTYQLPYVTVTPVFSVCDAHGYLNGEQPECPHCKAKTKVWTRVMGYFRPVDSFNKGKQGEHRQRKHFVEDWVDTGNLFCGV
;
A
#
# COMPACT_ATOMS: atom_id res chain seq x y z
N MET A 1 -7.53 1.22 8.55
CA MET A 1 -8.98 1.23 8.22
C MET A 1 -9.51 -0.13 7.78
N ASN A 2 -8.79 -0.89 7.00
CA ASN A 2 -9.22 -2.22 6.55
C ASN A 2 -9.71 -3.10 7.72
N GLU A 3 -8.87 -3.34 8.70
CA GLU A 3 -9.20 -4.19 9.86
C GLU A 3 -10.27 -3.56 10.76
N MET A 4 -10.40 -2.23 10.75
CA MET A 4 -11.52 -1.56 11.43
C MET A 4 -12.86 -1.96 10.79
N VAL A 5 -12.98 -1.86 9.46
CA VAL A 5 -14.20 -2.26 8.74
C VAL A 5 -14.52 -3.72 9.03
N ARG A 6 -13.54 -4.61 8.88
CA ARG A 6 -13.70 -6.05 9.13
C ARG A 6 -14.19 -6.35 10.54
N ASN A 7 -13.57 -5.77 11.57
CA ASN A 7 -13.97 -5.99 12.96
C ASN A 7 -15.36 -5.41 13.27
N PHE A 8 -15.71 -4.23 12.73
CA PHE A 8 -17.04 -3.64 12.94
C PHE A 8 -18.16 -4.38 12.21
N THR A 9 -17.86 -5.11 11.16
CA THR A 9 -18.84 -5.84 10.35
C THR A 9 -18.82 -7.34 10.61
N GLY A 10 -18.02 -7.82 11.56
CA GLY A 10 -17.86 -9.25 11.82
C GLY A 10 -17.29 -10.01 10.62
N ASP A 11 -16.34 -9.38 9.91
CA ASP A 11 -15.67 -9.88 8.70
C ASP A 11 -16.59 -10.00 7.45
N ALA A 12 -17.76 -9.35 7.47
CA ALA A 12 -18.67 -9.37 6.33
C ALA A 12 -18.21 -8.47 5.18
N TYR A 13 -17.47 -7.42 5.48
CA TYR A 13 -16.93 -6.45 4.51
C TYR A 13 -15.53 -6.02 4.89
N ASP A 14 -14.76 -5.60 3.90
CA ASP A 14 -13.47 -4.96 4.07
C ASP A 14 -13.39 -3.59 3.35
N ILE A 15 -12.22 -2.96 3.28
CA ILE A 15 -12.06 -1.63 2.68
C ILE A 15 -12.19 -1.65 1.14
N THR A 16 -12.19 -2.81 0.51
CA THR A 16 -12.32 -2.97 -0.95
C THR A 16 -13.78 -3.13 -1.39
N ASP A 17 -14.67 -3.50 -0.47
CA ASP A 17 -16.11 -3.53 -0.69
C ASP A 17 -16.71 -2.12 -0.71
N GLU A 18 -17.75 -1.90 -1.52
CA GLU A 18 -18.41 -0.58 -1.55
C GLU A 18 -18.92 -0.13 -0.17
N TYR A 19 -19.43 -1.05 0.65
CA TYR A 19 -19.83 -0.73 2.02
C TYR A 19 -18.63 -0.24 2.86
N GLY A 20 -17.50 -0.95 2.79
CA GLY A 20 -16.28 -0.58 3.50
C GLY A 20 -15.68 0.73 3.02
N VAL A 21 -15.69 0.98 1.71
CA VAL A 21 -15.30 2.28 1.12
C VAL A 21 -16.18 3.39 1.67
N GLN A 22 -17.51 3.24 1.67
CA GLN A 22 -18.43 4.27 2.17
C GLN A 22 -18.27 4.50 3.67
N MET A 23 -18.04 3.46 4.46
CA MET A 23 -17.76 3.58 5.89
C MET A 23 -16.45 4.36 6.12
N SER A 24 -15.41 4.06 5.36
CA SER A 24 -14.11 4.73 5.43
C SER A 24 -14.20 6.19 5.01
N LEU A 25 -14.93 6.51 3.93
CA LEU A 25 -15.17 7.89 3.48
C LEU A 25 -15.89 8.71 4.54
N ARG A 26 -16.95 8.18 5.14
CA ARG A 26 -17.67 8.86 6.24
C ARG A 26 -16.76 9.14 7.43
N LEU A 27 -15.88 8.19 7.80
CA LEU A 27 -14.92 8.39 8.86
C LEU A 27 -13.92 9.51 8.52
N LEU A 28 -13.34 9.49 7.32
CA LEU A 28 -12.39 10.50 6.87
C LEU A 28 -13.04 11.89 6.81
N ASP A 29 -14.26 12.00 6.29
CA ASP A 29 -15.01 13.26 6.24
C ASP A 29 -15.35 13.77 7.66
N HIS A 30 -15.72 12.88 8.58
CA HIS A 30 -15.93 13.24 9.99
C HIS A 30 -14.64 13.79 10.62
N MET A 31 -13.50 13.10 10.43
CA MET A 31 -12.21 13.54 10.95
C MET A 31 -11.83 14.92 10.41
N ARG A 32 -12.01 15.17 9.10
CA ARG A 32 -11.78 16.49 8.49
C ARG A 32 -12.65 17.57 9.11
N ALA A 33 -13.95 17.32 9.25
CA ALA A 33 -14.87 18.28 9.88
C ALA A 33 -14.47 18.59 11.33
N ARG A 34 -14.01 17.59 12.09
CA ARG A 34 -13.51 17.80 13.46
C ARG A 34 -12.23 18.65 13.48
N LEU A 35 -11.29 18.44 12.54
CA LEU A 35 -10.07 19.24 12.44
C LEU A 35 -10.38 20.70 12.09
N ILE A 36 -11.35 20.97 11.21
CA ILE A 36 -11.82 22.33 10.92
C ILE A 36 -12.36 22.99 12.20
N GLY A 37 -13.21 22.29 12.95
CA GLY A 37 -13.73 22.81 14.22
C GLY A 37 -12.62 23.08 15.25
N TYR A 38 -11.58 22.26 15.30
CA TYR A 38 -10.42 22.53 16.17
C TYR A 38 -9.61 23.73 15.70
N GLN A 39 -9.45 23.94 14.39
CA GLN A 39 -8.81 25.15 13.85
C GLN A 39 -9.57 26.42 14.26
N GLU A 40 -10.88 26.41 14.17
CA GLU A 40 -11.74 27.53 14.59
C GLU A 40 -11.65 27.81 16.08
N GLN A 41 -11.59 26.76 16.91
CA GLN A 41 -11.53 26.90 18.39
C GLN A 41 -10.16 27.33 18.91
N THR A 42 -9.10 26.90 18.26
CA THR A 42 -7.71 27.06 18.81
C THR A 42 -6.89 28.10 18.05
N GLY A 43 -7.28 28.45 16.81
CA GLY A 43 -6.46 29.27 15.92
C GLY A 43 -5.22 28.55 15.35
N ASN A 44 -5.01 27.26 15.66
CA ASN A 44 -3.92 26.48 15.13
C ASN A 44 -4.30 25.80 13.82
N LEU A 45 -3.31 25.46 13.00
CA LEU A 45 -3.51 24.68 11.78
C LEU A 45 -3.39 23.18 12.07
N TYR A 46 -4.32 22.41 11.54
CA TYR A 46 -4.32 20.96 11.61
C TYR A 46 -4.50 20.36 10.22
N ASN A 47 -3.88 19.21 9.99
CA ASN A 47 -4.09 18.42 8.78
C ASN A 47 -4.42 16.96 9.12
N LEU A 48 -4.97 16.23 8.15
CA LEU A 48 -5.21 14.80 8.22
C LEU A 48 -4.17 14.11 7.34
N GLU A 49 -3.37 13.23 7.93
CA GLU A 49 -2.26 12.54 7.26
C GLU A 49 -2.44 11.03 7.29
N ALA A 50 -2.09 10.37 6.18
CA ALA A 50 -1.92 8.93 6.10
C ALA A 50 -0.52 8.55 6.56
N THR A 51 -0.33 8.40 7.87
CA THR A 51 0.98 8.14 8.47
C THR A 51 1.60 6.84 7.96
N PRO A 52 2.87 6.85 7.49
CA PRO A 52 3.59 5.64 7.10
C PRO A 52 4.08 4.87 8.34
N ALA A 53 3.18 4.17 9.00
CA ALA A 53 3.39 3.56 10.32
C ALA A 53 4.11 2.20 10.23
N GLU A 54 5.36 2.15 9.79
CA GLU A 54 6.13 0.92 9.57
C GLU A 54 6.20 0.01 10.81
N GLY A 55 6.67 0.54 11.95
CA GLY A 55 6.80 -0.22 13.19
C GLY A 55 5.52 -0.28 14.01
N THR A 56 4.71 0.75 13.91
CA THR A 56 3.50 0.92 14.74
C THR A 56 2.42 -0.08 14.38
N THR A 57 2.22 -0.36 13.07
CA THR A 57 1.24 -1.34 12.60
C THR A 57 1.50 -2.75 13.13
N TYR A 58 2.75 -3.18 13.19
CA TYR A 58 3.16 -4.45 13.79
C TYR A 58 2.99 -4.43 15.31
N ARG A 59 3.47 -3.38 15.98
CA ARG A 59 3.41 -3.29 17.45
C ARG A 59 1.97 -3.29 17.96
N PHE A 60 1.09 -2.48 17.37
CA PHE A 60 -0.31 -2.44 17.79
C PHE A 60 -1.04 -3.75 17.49
N ALA A 61 -0.82 -4.35 16.31
CA ALA A 61 -1.41 -5.65 16.02
C ALA A 61 -1.02 -6.70 17.07
N LYS A 62 0.25 -6.71 17.50
CA LYS A 62 0.75 -7.61 18.52
C LYS A 62 0.17 -7.33 19.91
N GLU A 63 0.05 -6.07 20.31
CA GLU A 63 -0.53 -5.72 21.61
C GLU A 63 -2.04 -6.01 21.64
N ASP A 64 -2.78 -5.61 20.62
CA ASP A 64 -4.22 -5.85 20.54
C ASP A 64 -4.55 -7.34 20.54
N LYS A 65 -3.74 -8.18 19.90
CA LYS A 65 -3.94 -9.64 19.92
C LYS A 65 -3.83 -10.26 21.30
N LYS A 66 -3.05 -9.66 22.21
CA LYS A 66 -2.95 -10.13 23.60
C LYS A 66 -4.21 -9.80 24.39
N HIS A 67 -4.80 -8.63 24.15
CA HIS A 67 -5.98 -8.14 24.88
C HIS A 67 -7.29 -8.62 24.26
N PHE A 68 -7.29 -8.84 22.94
CA PHE A 68 -8.43 -9.24 22.14
C PHE A 68 -8.06 -10.43 21.25
N PRO A 69 -8.07 -11.67 21.77
CA PRO A 69 -7.63 -12.86 21.03
C PRO A 69 -8.34 -13.10 19.70
N ASP A 70 -9.59 -12.65 19.58
CA ASP A 70 -10.44 -12.84 18.39
C ASP A 70 -10.38 -11.66 17.40
N ILE A 71 -9.57 -10.61 17.71
CA ILE A 71 -9.46 -9.45 16.83
C ILE A 71 -8.93 -9.85 15.45
N LEU A 72 -9.61 -9.35 14.42
CA LEU A 72 -9.21 -9.57 13.01
C LEU A 72 -8.04 -8.66 12.64
N GLN A 73 -7.01 -9.27 12.07
CA GLN A 73 -5.77 -8.62 11.67
C GLN A 73 -5.29 -9.21 10.34
N ALA A 74 -4.38 -8.51 9.68
CA ALA A 74 -3.65 -9.06 8.53
C ALA A 74 -2.44 -9.88 9.01
N GLY A 75 -1.94 -10.76 8.13
CA GLY A 75 -0.81 -11.64 8.44
C GLY A 75 -1.20 -12.88 9.24
N PHE A 76 -0.18 -13.68 9.62
CA PHE A 76 -0.37 -14.95 10.33
C PHE A 76 0.71 -15.15 11.39
N GLY A 77 0.36 -15.81 12.48
CA GLY A 77 1.27 -16.17 13.56
C GLY A 77 2.01 -14.95 14.12
N ASP A 78 3.34 -14.95 14.10
CA ASP A 78 4.17 -13.82 14.56
C ASP A 78 4.29 -12.67 13.57
N ASN A 79 3.76 -12.82 12.35
CA ASN A 79 3.89 -11.84 11.27
C ASN A 79 2.59 -11.04 11.05
N ILE A 80 1.82 -10.87 12.13
CA ILE A 80 0.58 -10.07 12.12
C ILE A 80 0.90 -8.59 11.99
N TYR A 81 -0.01 -7.85 11.37
CA TYR A 81 0.09 -6.40 11.21
C TYR A 81 -1.29 -5.78 10.95
N TYR A 82 -1.37 -4.46 11.04
CA TYR A 82 -2.49 -3.68 10.52
C TYR A 82 -2.12 -3.08 9.17
N THR A 83 -3.04 -3.09 8.24
CA THR A 83 -2.92 -2.35 6.98
C THR A 83 -2.74 -0.86 7.28
N ASN A 84 -1.78 -0.21 6.60
CA ASN A 84 -1.51 1.21 6.86
C ASN A 84 -2.69 2.09 6.44
N SER A 85 -3.04 3.03 7.32
CA SER A 85 -4.02 4.10 7.06
C SER A 85 -5.27 3.62 6.32
N SER A 86 -5.53 4.13 5.12
CA SER A 86 -6.62 3.70 4.22
C SER A 86 -6.13 2.89 3.02
N GLN A 87 -4.93 2.31 3.10
CA GLN A 87 -4.43 1.44 2.03
C GLN A 87 -5.31 0.19 1.88
N ILE A 88 -5.41 -0.33 0.66
CA ILE A 88 -6.03 -1.63 0.42
C ILE A 88 -5.10 -2.76 0.88
N PRO A 89 -5.64 -3.95 1.21
CA PRO A 89 -4.83 -5.14 1.49
C PRO A 89 -3.85 -5.42 0.34
N VAL A 90 -2.63 -5.81 0.69
CA VAL A 90 -1.54 -6.01 -0.29
C VAL A 90 -1.74 -7.24 -1.18
N ASP A 91 -2.68 -8.09 -0.83
CA ASP A 91 -3.06 -9.31 -1.54
C ASP A 91 -4.40 -9.17 -2.31
N HIS A 92 -4.94 -7.95 -2.40
CA HIS A 92 -6.24 -7.73 -3.02
C HIS A 92 -6.19 -7.94 -4.54
N THR A 93 -5.34 -7.23 -5.26
CA THR A 93 -5.33 -7.23 -6.72
C THR A 93 -3.92 -7.14 -7.31
N GLU A 94 -3.76 -7.67 -8.54
CA GLU A 94 -2.57 -7.48 -9.38
C GLU A 94 -2.77 -6.37 -10.43
N ASP A 95 -4.00 -5.84 -10.54
CA ASP A 95 -4.33 -4.73 -11.44
C ASP A 95 -4.04 -3.38 -10.77
N PRO A 96 -3.06 -2.60 -11.28
CA PRO A 96 -2.75 -1.30 -10.73
C PRO A 96 -3.89 -0.29 -10.89
N PHE A 97 -4.75 -0.44 -11.90
CA PHE A 97 -5.86 0.50 -12.13
C PHE A 97 -7.01 0.29 -11.15
N GLU A 98 -7.31 -0.96 -10.80
CA GLU A 98 -8.25 -1.27 -9.72
C GLU A 98 -7.77 -0.67 -8.38
N ALA A 99 -6.48 -0.84 -8.06
CA ALA A 99 -5.89 -0.24 -6.88
C ALA A 99 -5.94 1.30 -6.91
N LEU A 100 -5.66 1.91 -8.06
CA LEU A 100 -5.72 3.36 -8.27
C LEU A 100 -7.15 3.89 -8.09
N GLU A 101 -8.16 3.21 -8.63
CA GLU A 101 -9.58 3.61 -8.52
C GLU A 101 -10.04 3.61 -7.05
N LEU A 102 -9.81 2.52 -6.33
CA LEU A 102 -10.15 2.42 -4.91
C LEU A 102 -9.43 3.48 -4.07
N GLN A 103 -8.14 3.64 -4.29
CA GLN A 103 -7.33 4.57 -3.50
C GLN A 103 -7.58 6.04 -3.84
N ASN A 104 -7.95 6.34 -5.08
CA ASN A 104 -8.32 7.70 -5.48
C ASN A 104 -9.46 8.25 -4.62
N ARG A 105 -10.48 7.44 -4.36
CA ARG A 105 -11.63 7.82 -3.54
C ARG A 105 -11.23 8.14 -2.09
N LEU A 106 -10.32 7.39 -1.53
CA LEU A 106 -9.92 7.46 -0.12
C LEU A 106 -8.79 8.48 0.10
N GLN A 107 -7.73 8.43 -0.71
CA GLN A 107 -6.54 9.26 -0.48
C GLN A 107 -6.76 10.75 -0.78
N CYS A 108 -7.70 11.10 -1.64
CA CYS A 108 -8.10 12.50 -1.86
C CYS A 108 -8.79 13.14 -0.64
N LYS A 109 -9.12 12.36 0.40
CA LYS A 109 -9.66 12.89 1.66
C LYS A 109 -8.59 13.42 2.62
N TYR A 110 -7.34 13.04 2.45
CA TYR A 110 -6.24 13.55 3.27
C TYR A 110 -5.88 14.97 2.87
N THR A 111 -5.57 15.78 3.86
CA THR A 111 -5.14 17.20 3.70
C THR A 111 -3.65 17.39 3.99
N GLY A 112 -3.02 16.37 4.57
CA GLY A 112 -1.59 16.21 4.76
C GLY A 112 -1.00 15.15 3.85
N GLY A 113 0.10 14.51 4.29
CA GLY A 113 0.81 13.50 3.52
C GLY A 113 -0.01 12.23 3.29
N THR A 114 0.03 11.73 2.07
CA THR A 114 -0.43 10.38 1.70
C THR A 114 0.31 9.92 0.46
N VAL A 115 0.41 8.61 0.23
CA VAL A 115 1.06 8.04 -0.95
C VAL A 115 0.47 6.69 -1.30
N LEU A 116 0.34 6.41 -2.59
CA LEU A 116 0.11 5.07 -3.11
C LEU A 116 1.40 4.52 -3.70
N HIS A 117 1.90 3.43 -3.13
CA HIS A 117 3.02 2.67 -3.68
C HIS A 117 2.51 1.55 -4.59
N LEU A 118 2.76 1.66 -5.88
CA LEU A 118 2.49 0.59 -6.84
C LEU A 118 3.71 -0.35 -6.85
N TYR A 119 3.54 -1.50 -6.21
CA TYR A 119 4.59 -2.51 -6.10
C TYR A 119 4.60 -3.39 -7.35
N MET A 120 5.56 -3.17 -8.23
CA MET A 120 5.74 -3.96 -9.45
C MET A 120 6.58 -5.20 -9.14
N ASN A 121 6.29 -6.33 -9.81
CA ASN A 121 7.10 -7.54 -9.69
C ASN A 121 8.53 -7.34 -10.19
N GLU A 122 8.72 -6.41 -11.13
CA GLU A 122 9.99 -6.09 -11.75
C GLU A 122 10.01 -4.65 -12.30
N LYS A 123 11.13 -4.25 -12.86
CA LYS A 123 11.27 -2.96 -13.54
C LYS A 123 10.41 -2.95 -14.81
N LEU A 124 9.72 -1.85 -15.07
CA LEU A 124 9.01 -1.63 -16.33
C LEU A 124 9.93 -1.79 -17.53
N SER A 125 9.42 -2.37 -18.61
CA SER A 125 10.17 -2.78 -19.81
C SER A 125 10.94 -1.64 -20.48
N SER A 126 10.42 -0.42 -20.40
CA SER A 126 11.03 0.76 -21.01
C SER A 126 10.68 2.07 -20.31
N SER A 127 11.49 3.10 -20.57
CA SER A 127 11.19 4.47 -20.11
C SER A 127 9.91 5.02 -20.76
N GLU A 128 9.60 4.61 -21.97
CA GLU A 128 8.37 5.03 -22.66
C GLU A 128 7.12 4.38 -22.05
N ALA A 129 7.18 3.09 -21.66
CA ALA A 129 6.12 2.44 -20.91
C ALA A 129 5.87 3.16 -19.58
N CYS A 130 6.92 3.48 -18.84
CA CYS A 130 6.84 4.25 -17.61
C CYS A 130 6.18 5.62 -17.82
N LYS A 131 6.60 6.37 -18.85
CA LYS A 131 6.01 7.69 -19.18
C LYS A 131 4.53 7.57 -19.53
N ARG A 132 4.15 6.60 -20.36
CA ARG A 132 2.73 6.36 -20.72
C ARG A 132 1.92 6.07 -19.46
N PHE A 133 2.40 5.16 -18.62
CA PHE A 133 1.74 4.80 -17.37
C PHE A 133 1.54 6.01 -16.46
N ILE A 134 2.59 6.76 -16.17
CA ILE A 134 2.52 7.95 -15.30
C ILE A 134 1.58 9.01 -15.88
N ARG A 135 1.64 9.29 -17.20
CA ARG A 135 0.73 10.24 -17.84
C ARG A 135 -0.74 9.80 -17.69
N LYS A 136 -1.02 8.50 -17.87
CA LYS A 136 -2.36 7.96 -17.70
C LYS A 136 -2.83 8.11 -16.25
N VAL A 137 -2.00 7.72 -15.28
CA VAL A 137 -2.32 7.83 -13.86
C VAL A 137 -2.63 9.28 -13.48
N LEU A 138 -1.73 10.21 -13.78
CA LEU A 138 -1.89 11.62 -13.41
C LEU A 138 -2.98 12.35 -14.22
N GLY A 139 -3.32 11.86 -15.41
CA GLY A 139 -4.41 12.40 -16.22
C GLY A 139 -5.80 11.90 -15.84
N THR A 140 -5.87 10.74 -15.16
CA THR A 140 -7.15 10.08 -14.81
C THR A 140 -7.52 10.27 -13.34
N TYR A 141 -6.54 10.17 -12.44
CA TYR A 141 -6.75 10.16 -11.00
C TYR A 141 -6.25 11.43 -10.31
N GLN A 142 -6.86 11.77 -9.20
CA GLN A 142 -6.52 12.94 -8.37
C GLN A 142 -5.63 12.57 -7.17
N LEU A 143 -5.03 11.39 -7.18
CA LEU A 143 -4.15 10.92 -6.11
C LEU A 143 -3.02 11.92 -5.85
N PRO A 144 -2.82 12.37 -4.61
CA PRO A 144 -1.80 13.38 -4.29
C PRO A 144 -0.38 12.93 -4.57
N TYR A 145 -0.09 11.63 -4.39
CA TYR A 145 1.24 11.09 -4.60
C TYR A 145 1.19 9.60 -4.96
N VAL A 146 1.82 9.24 -6.06
CA VAL A 146 1.94 7.85 -6.55
C VAL A 146 3.41 7.53 -6.81
N THR A 147 3.85 6.34 -6.47
CA THR A 147 5.19 5.83 -6.81
C THR A 147 5.09 4.50 -7.54
N VAL A 148 5.98 4.30 -8.51
CA VAL A 148 6.22 2.99 -9.12
C VAL A 148 7.43 2.37 -8.42
N THR A 149 7.22 1.21 -7.82
CA THR A 149 8.20 0.55 -6.96
C THR A 149 8.50 -0.85 -7.45
N PRO A 150 9.56 -1.06 -8.24
CA PRO A 150 9.98 -2.40 -8.64
C PRO A 150 10.59 -3.16 -7.46
N VAL A 151 10.48 -4.50 -7.51
CA VAL A 151 11.33 -5.39 -6.72
C VAL A 151 12.60 -5.68 -7.52
N PHE A 152 13.72 -5.76 -6.85
CA PHE A 152 14.99 -6.17 -7.44
C PHE A 152 15.86 -6.92 -6.43
N SER A 153 16.82 -7.67 -6.92
CA SER A 153 17.77 -8.40 -6.08
C SER A 153 19.20 -7.95 -6.34
N VAL A 154 20.05 -8.09 -5.36
CA VAL A 154 21.47 -7.72 -5.47
C VAL A 154 22.33 -8.94 -5.07
N CYS A 155 23.18 -9.36 -5.99
CA CYS A 155 24.24 -10.32 -5.76
C CYS A 155 25.55 -9.60 -5.50
N ASP A 156 26.30 -9.99 -4.47
CA ASP A 156 27.58 -9.34 -4.14
C ASP A 156 28.62 -9.47 -5.27
N ALA A 157 28.56 -10.55 -6.06
CA ALA A 157 29.48 -10.79 -7.19
C ALA A 157 28.97 -10.26 -8.54
N HIS A 158 27.66 -10.28 -8.78
CA HIS A 158 27.07 -9.95 -10.10
C HIS A 158 26.20 -8.69 -10.10
N GLY A 159 26.06 -8.02 -8.95
CA GLY A 159 25.34 -6.76 -8.83
C GLY A 159 23.82 -6.91 -8.97
N TYR A 160 23.20 -5.98 -9.69
CA TYR A 160 21.74 -5.87 -9.85
C TYR A 160 21.14 -7.02 -10.67
N LEU A 161 20.04 -7.58 -10.15
CA LEU A 161 19.21 -8.59 -10.81
C LEU A 161 17.76 -8.08 -10.84
N ASN A 162 17.08 -8.25 -11.95
CA ASN A 162 15.69 -7.83 -12.09
C ASN A 162 14.75 -8.78 -11.33
N GLY A 163 13.76 -8.22 -10.66
CA GLY A 163 12.75 -8.97 -9.90
C GLY A 163 13.27 -9.60 -8.59
N GLU A 164 12.40 -10.36 -7.97
CA GLU A 164 12.72 -11.10 -6.73
C GLU A 164 13.40 -12.42 -7.07
N GLN A 165 14.69 -12.49 -6.82
CA GLN A 165 15.53 -13.67 -7.04
C GLN A 165 16.30 -13.99 -5.75
N PRO A 166 15.85 -14.97 -4.95
CA PRO A 166 16.51 -15.35 -3.70
C PRO A 166 17.93 -15.90 -3.90
N GLU A 167 18.19 -16.47 -5.08
CA GLU A 167 19.49 -16.97 -5.50
C GLU A 167 19.92 -16.35 -6.82
N CYS A 168 21.21 -16.02 -6.91
CA CYS A 168 21.79 -15.49 -8.13
C CYS A 168 21.74 -16.51 -9.28
N PRO A 169 21.18 -16.20 -10.45
CA PRO A 169 21.11 -17.13 -11.58
C PRO A 169 22.51 -17.51 -12.12
N HIS A 170 23.53 -16.66 -11.90
CA HIS A 170 24.88 -16.85 -12.42
C HIS A 170 25.75 -17.70 -11.48
N CYS A 171 25.79 -17.42 -10.16
CA CYS A 171 26.69 -18.08 -9.22
C CYS A 171 25.96 -18.89 -8.14
N LYS A 172 24.63 -18.91 -8.14
CA LYS A 172 23.81 -19.61 -7.14
C LYS A 172 24.00 -19.14 -5.69
N ALA A 173 24.72 -18.06 -5.48
CA ALA A 173 24.85 -17.45 -4.16
C ALA A 173 23.52 -16.78 -3.76
N LYS A 174 23.24 -16.75 -2.47
CA LYS A 174 22.09 -16.03 -1.90
C LYS A 174 22.21 -14.53 -2.25
N THR A 175 21.10 -13.95 -2.65
CA THR A 175 21.01 -12.51 -2.96
C THR A 175 20.33 -11.75 -1.83
N LYS A 176 20.37 -10.42 -1.90
CA LYS A 176 19.55 -9.54 -1.06
C LYS A 176 18.42 -8.99 -1.91
N VAL A 177 17.19 -9.36 -1.57
CA VAL A 177 15.98 -8.82 -2.22
C VAL A 177 15.68 -7.44 -1.65
N TRP A 178 15.50 -6.45 -2.53
CA TRP A 178 15.24 -5.07 -2.20
C TRP A 178 13.88 -4.64 -2.72
N THR A 179 13.11 -4.00 -1.87
CA THR A 179 11.88 -3.31 -2.25
C THR A 179 11.62 -2.16 -1.28
N ARG A 180 10.55 -1.42 -1.53
CA ARG A 180 10.17 -0.34 -0.62
C ARG A 180 9.38 -0.90 0.57
N VAL A 181 9.84 -0.55 1.78
CA VAL A 181 9.04 -0.67 2.99
C VAL A 181 8.50 0.72 3.31
N MET A 182 7.22 0.91 3.16
CA MET A 182 6.58 2.22 3.27
C MET A 182 7.27 3.30 2.40
N GLY A 183 8.06 4.17 2.91
CA GLY A 183 8.72 5.24 2.17
C GLY A 183 10.13 4.91 1.66
N TYR A 184 10.80 3.89 2.16
CA TYR A 184 12.23 3.63 1.95
C TYR A 184 12.51 2.30 1.29
N PHE A 185 13.50 2.26 0.39
CA PHE A 185 14.06 1.01 -0.12
C PHE A 185 14.97 0.39 0.94
N ARG A 186 14.71 -0.88 1.25
CA ARG A 186 15.52 -1.70 2.18
C ARG A 186 15.57 -3.16 1.72
N PRO A 187 16.58 -3.92 2.16
CA PRO A 187 16.54 -5.37 2.04
C PRO A 187 15.35 -5.95 2.82
N VAL A 188 14.64 -6.90 2.21
CA VAL A 188 13.44 -7.52 2.82
C VAL A 188 13.77 -8.22 4.15
N ASP A 189 14.96 -8.79 4.27
CA ASP A 189 15.43 -9.43 5.50
C ASP A 189 15.61 -8.46 6.69
N SER A 190 15.76 -7.16 6.41
CA SER A 190 15.84 -6.10 7.41
C SER A 190 14.47 -5.57 7.89
N PHE A 191 13.38 -6.03 7.29
CA PHE A 191 12.03 -5.62 7.69
C PHE A 191 11.67 -6.19 9.06
N ASN A 192 10.82 -5.49 9.82
CA ASN A 192 10.21 -6.10 11.00
C ASN A 192 9.28 -7.26 10.60
N LYS A 193 8.95 -8.14 11.55
CA LYS A 193 8.18 -9.36 11.29
C LYS A 193 6.83 -9.10 10.60
N GLY A 194 6.11 -8.05 10.98
CA GLY A 194 4.85 -7.67 10.34
C GLY A 194 5.05 -7.26 8.89
N LYS A 195 6.07 -6.45 8.59
CA LYS A 195 6.39 -6.04 7.22
C LYS A 195 6.97 -7.16 6.36
N GLN A 196 7.65 -8.15 6.97
CA GLN A 196 7.99 -9.40 6.28
C GLN A 196 6.73 -10.21 5.94
N GLY A 197 5.75 -10.24 6.85
CA GLY A 197 4.43 -10.85 6.60
C GLY A 197 3.70 -10.17 5.45
N GLU A 198 3.61 -8.85 5.50
CA GLU A 198 3.01 -8.04 4.44
C GLU A 198 3.69 -8.28 3.08
N HIS A 199 5.03 -8.30 3.03
CA HIS A 199 5.76 -8.55 1.79
C HIS A 199 5.46 -9.93 1.21
N ARG A 200 5.38 -10.98 2.05
CA ARG A 200 5.06 -12.35 1.59
C ARG A 200 3.63 -12.50 1.06
N GLN A 201 2.69 -11.68 1.53
CA GLN A 201 1.31 -11.67 1.06
C GLN A 201 1.10 -10.76 -0.14
N ARG A 202 2.09 -9.90 -0.46
CA ARG A 202 1.97 -8.88 -1.48
C ARG A 202 1.77 -9.49 -2.86
N LYS A 203 0.65 -9.18 -3.49
CA LYS A 203 0.50 -9.30 -4.93
C LYS A 203 1.20 -8.14 -5.60
N HIS A 204 2.05 -8.45 -6.56
CA HIS A 204 2.76 -7.44 -7.32
C HIS A 204 1.98 -7.11 -8.59
N PHE A 205 1.93 -5.83 -8.91
CA PHE A 205 1.34 -5.38 -10.18
C PHE A 205 2.22 -5.80 -11.34
N VAL A 206 1.58 -6.19 -12.45
CA VAL A 206 2.26 -6.62 -13.68
C VAL A 206 2.14 -5.57 -14.79
N GLU A 207 3.14 -5.52 -15.69
CA GLU A 207 3.18 -4.52 -16.75
C GLU A 207 2.08 -4.70 -17.79
N ASP A 208 1.60 -5.92 -18.02
CA ASP A 208 0.55 -6.21 -19.02
C ASP A 208 -0.72 -5.37 -18.80
N TRP A 209 -1.04 -5.04 -17.56
CA TRP A 209 -2.14 -4.13 -17.24
C TRP A 209 -1.86 -2.68 -17.62
N VAL A 210 -0.59 -2.29 -17.68
CA VAL A 210 -0.17 -0.93 -18.07
C VAL A 210 -0.45 -0.69 -19.55
N ASP A 211 -0.27 -1.70 -20.39
CA ASP A 211 -0.45 -1.61 -21.85
C ASP A 211 -1.88 -1.90 -22.32
N THR A 212 -2.65 -2.75 -21.61
CA THR A 212 -4.03 -3.10 -21.96
C THR A 212 -5.05 -2.01 -21.65
N GLY A 213 -4.67 -0.96 -20.97
CA GLY A 213 -5.54 0.15 -20.59
C GLY A 213 -6.13 1.00 -21.73
N ASN A 214 -6.30 0.44 -22.93
CA ASN A 214 -7.05 1.03 -24.04
C ASN A 214 -8.57 0.80 -23.97
N LEU A 215 -9.10 0.08 -22.96
CA LEU A 215 -10.48 -0.37 -22.97
C LEU A 215 -11.49 0.56 -22.28
N PHE A 216 -11.08 1.68 -21.70
CA PHE A 216 -12.01 2.65 -21.13
C PHE A 216 -11.75 4.08 -21.63
N CYS A 217 -11.71 4.27 -22.97
CA CYS A 217 -12.05 5.54 -23.59
C CYS A 217 -13.53 5.46 -23.98
N GLY A 218 -14.40 5.75 -23.04
CA GLY A 218 -15.84 5.83 -23.26
C GLY A 218 -16.46 6.86 -22.34
N VAL A 219 -16.59 8.10 -22.89
CA VAL A 219 -17.45 9.23 -22.49
C VAL A 219 -17.03 10.00 -21.24
#